data_2f3b62b70cc4237fe01eedb7f55bbf52
#
_entry.id   2f3b62b70cc4237fe01eedb7f55bbf52
#
_cell.length_a   1.000
_cell.length_b   1.000
_cell.length_c   1.000
_cell.angle_alpha   90.00
_cell.angle_beta   90.00
_cell.angle_gamma   90.00
#
_symmetry.space_group_name_H-M   'P 1'
#
loop_
_entity.id
_entity.type
_entity.pdbx_description
1 polymer ?
#
loop_
_entity_poly.entity_id
_entity_poly.type
_entity_poly.pdbx_seq_one_letter_code
_entity_poly.pdbx_strand_id
1 'polypeptide(L)'
;MTNKLGRLDPKTGQFKEYPLAEGKNSGPHGLVADREGNIWFTANFGGYIGKLDPRTGKVTQYPMPSEKADDPHTAVFDANGILWFTVQGGNMVGRLNPKTGKIDLREVPNESALPYGIQINSKGVPIFCELGTNKMASINPQTMAITEYKLPESVRPRRLAITADDIVYFTDFKSGHLGTLNTTTGAVRLYPSPGGAESNPYGITITPDGMVWYSESGVKPNTIVQFDPKSEKFSRANIPSGGGVVRNMVATPDGHIYIACSGVDKVGVISPK
;
A
#
# COMPACT_ATOMS: atom_id res chain seq x y z
N MET A 1 10.76 0.51 -16.44
CA MET A 1 9.32 0.72 -16.16
C MET A 1 8.73 1.54 -17.30
N THR A 2 7.53 1.18 -17.75
CA THR A 2 6.81 1.95 -18.78
C THR A 2 6.14 3.16 -18.14
N ASN A 3 6.15 4.31 -18.81
CA ASN A 3 5.54 5.54 -18.32
C ASN A 3 4.03 5.58 -18.65
N LYS A 4 3.28 4.60 -18.13
CA LYS A 4 1.86 4.39 -18.44
C LYS A 4 1.08 3.90 -17.22
N LEU A 5 -0.22 4.20 -17.17
CA LEU A 5 -1.19 3.50 -16.33
C LEU A 5 -1.99 2.53 -17.18
N GLY A 6 -2.28 1.36 -16.65
CA GLY A 6 -3.09 0.34 -17.31
C GLY A 6 -4.43 0.15 -16.60
N ARG A 7 -5.50 -0.01 -17.36
CA ARG A 7 -6.82 -0.42 -16.88
C ARG A 7 -7.18 -1.77 -17.50
N LEU A 8 -7.47 -2.76 -16.66
CA LEU A 8 -8.04 -4.04 -17.06
C LEU A 8 -9.57 -3.98 -16.97
N ASP A 9 -10.27 -4.40 -18.02
CA ASP A 9 -11.68 -4.74 -17.95
C ASP A 9 -11.82 -6.21 -17.53
N PRO A 10 -12.33 -6.50 -16.31
CA PRO A 10 -12.38 -7.87 -15.81
C PRO A 10 -13.39 -8.76 -16.55
N LYS A 11 -14.35 -8.19 -17.27
CA LYS A 11 -15.36 -8.95 -18.03
C LYS A 11 -14.82 -9.44 -19.37
N THR A 12 -14.02 -8.61 -20.03
CA THR A 12 -13.51 -8.88 -21.38
C THR A 12 -12.06 -9.30 -21.41
N GLY A 13 -11.30 -9.07 -20.31
CA GLY A 13 -9.86 -9.26 -20.23
C GLY A 13 -9.05 -8.22 -21.03
N GLN A 14 -9.70 -7.21 -21.58
CA GLN A 14 -9.02 -6.18 -22.40
C GLN A 14 -8.31 -5.16 -21.52
N PHE A 15 -7.15 -4.72 -22.01
CA PHE A 15 -6.37 -3.65 -21.39
C PHE A 15 -6.51 -2.34 -22.19
N LYS A 16 -6.69 -1.24 -21.46
CA LYS A 16 -6.54 0.12 -21.98
C LYS A 16 -5.35 0.78 -21.29
N GLU A 17 -4.45 1.36 -22.07
CA GLU A 17 -3.29 2.09 -21.56
C GLU A 17 -3.52 3.61 -21.62
N TYR A 18 -3.00 4.30 -20.62
CA TYR A 18 -3.00 5.76 -20.52
C TYR A 18 -1.53 6.21 -20.41
N PRO A 19 -0.93 6.73 -21.51
CA PRO A 19 0.40 7.28 -21.47
C PRO A 19 0.45 8.47 -20.52
N LEU A 20 1.49 8.53 -19.68
CA LEU A 20 1.82 9.71 -18.89
C LEU A 20 2.69 10.65 -19.73
N ALA A 21 2.79 11.94 -19.32
CA ALA A 21 3.46 12.97 -20.10
C ALA A 21 4.87 12.56 -20.59
N GLU A 22 5.22 12.97 -21.79
CA GLU A 22 6.54 12.74 -22.39
C GLU A 22 7.65 13.45 -21.62
N GLY A 23 8.85 12.86 -21.59
CA GLY A 23 10.08 13.46 -21.08
C GLY A 23 10.69 12.71 -19.90
N LYS A 24 10.20 12.86 -18.69
CA LYS A 24 10.71 12.13 -17.52
C LYS A 24 9.90 10.86 -17.27
N ASN A 25 10.57 9.75 -16.96
CA ASN A 25 9.91 8.57 -16.44
C ASN A 25 9.24 8.92 -15.10
N SER A 26 7.93 9.01 -15.08
CA SER A 26 7.17 9.34 -13.86
C SER A 26 7.27 8.26 -12.79
N GLY A 27 7.53 7.01 -13.18
CA GLY A 27 7.58 5.87 -12.25
C GLY A 27 6.29 5.71 -11.44
N PRO A 28 5.11 5.57 -12.07
CA PRO A 28 3.87 5.45 -11.30
C PRO A 28 3.94 4.25 -10.38
N HIS A 29 3.66 4.46 -9.09
CA HIS A 29 3.87 3.43 -8.07
C HIS A 29 2.60 3.10 -7.27
N GLY A 30 2.11 4.00 -6.41
CA GLY A 30 0.85 3.84 -5.67
C GLY A 30 -0.33 4.33 -6.49
N LEU A 31 -1.46 3.61 -6.46
CA LEU A 31 -2.70 3.99 -7.13
C LEU A 31 -3.88 3.91 -6.16
N VAL A 32 -4.78 4.88 -6.25
CA VAL A 32 -6.05 4.89 -5.52
C VAL A 32 -7.11 5.62 -6.34
N ALA A 33 -8.37 5.17 -6.28
CA ALA A 33 -9.50 5.85 -6.90
C ALA A 33 -10.13 6.86 -5.93
N ASP A 34 -10.57 8.02 -6.45
CA ASP A 34 -11.47 8.91 -5.73
C ASP A 34 -12.95 8.51 -5.94
N ARG A 35 -13.86 9.20 -5.24
CA ARG A 35 -15.31 8.91 -5.32
C ARG A 35 -15.92 9.23 -6.70
N GLU A 36 -15.28 10.07 -7.49
CA GLU A 36 -15.68 10.42 -8.85
C GLU A 36 -15.12 9.44 -9.90
N GLY A 37 -14.32 8.46 -9.47
CA GLY A 37 -13.72 7.45 -10.33
C GLY A 37 -12.45 7.92 -11.05
N ASN A 38 -11.86 9.05 -10.65
CA ASN A 38 -10.53 9.42 -11.11
C ASN A 38 -9.47 8.55 -10.41
N ILE A 39 -8.37 8.30 -11.10
CA ILE A 39 -7.26 7.53 -10.57
C ILE A 39 -6.15 8.47 -10.14
N TRP A 40 -5.84 8.45 -8.85
CA TRP A 40 -4.72 9.17 -8.30
C TRP A 40 -3.52 8.25 -8.17
N PHE A 41 -2.33 8.76 -8.48
CA PHE A 41 -1.11 7.96 -8.44
C PHE A 41 0.07 8.79 -7.93
N THR A 42 1.01 8.09 -7.33
CA THR A 42 2.30 8.67 -6.96
C THR A 42 3.28 8.50 -8.10
N ALA A 43 3.86 9.58 -8.60
CA ALA A 43 4.92 9.58 -9.60
C ALA A 43 6.27 9.53 -8.89
N ASN A 44 6.69 8.32 -8.50
CA ASN A 44 7.82 8.08 -7.61
C ASN A 44 9.15 8.63 -8.13
N PHE A 45 9.37 8.63 -9.47
CA PHE A 45 10.56 9.23 -10.08
C PHE A 45 10.29 10.60 -10.69
N GLY A 46 9.02 11.00 -10.77
CA GLY A 46 8.60 12.26 -11.36
C GLY A 46 8.49 13.41 -10.36
N GLY A 47 8.47 13.11 -9.05
CA GLY A 47 8.33 14.11 -8.00
C GLY A 47 6.97 14.81 -7.98
N TYR A 48 5.87 14.09 -8.26
CA TYR A 48 4.52 14.66 -8.21
C TYR A 48 3.45 13.63 -7.83
N ILE A 49 2.29 14.11 -7.40
CA ILE A 49 1.06 13.32 -7.33
C ILE A 49 0.28 13.58 -8.63
N GLY A 50 -0.13 12.52 -9.32
CA GLY A 50 -0.91 12.61 -10.55
C GLY A 50 -2.37 12.24 -10.33
N LYS A 51 -3.28 12.93 -11.08
CA LYS A 51 -4.70 12.59 -11.18
C LYS A 51 -5.03 12.31 -12.64
N LEU A 52 -5.44 11.09 -12.95
CA LEU A 52 -5.96 10.68 -14.27
C LEU A 52 -7.49 10.69 -14.24
N ASP A 53 -8.13 11.41 -15.18
CA ASP A 53 -9.52 11.17 -15.53
C ASP A 53 -9.59 10.04 -16.58
N PRO A 54 -10.07 8.83 -16.23
CA PRO A 54 -10.05 7.69 -17.16
C PRO A 54 -11.05 7.82 -18.32
N ARG A 55 -12.00 8.77 -18.27
CA ARG A 55 -12.97 9.04 -19.33
C ARG A 55 -12.32 9.83 -20.46
N THR A 56 -11.53 10.85 -20.12
CA THR A 56 -10.89 11.76 -21.07
C THR A 56 -9.43 11.41 -21.35
N GLY A 57 -8.76 10.67 -20.44
CA GLY A 57 -7.33 10.41 -20.46
C GLY A 57 -6.49 11.58 -19.97
N LYS A 58 -7.12 12.67 -19.50
CA LYS A 58 -6.40 13.85 -19.00
C LYS A 58 -5.70 13.54 -17.69
N VAL A 59 -4.41 13.91 -17.61
CA VAL A 59 -3.60 13.85 -16.39
C VAL A 59 -3.39 15.26 -15.86
N THR A 60 -3.66 15.45 -14.56
CA THR A 60 -3.31 16.67 -13.80
C THR A 60 -2.19 16.32 -12.85
N GLN A 61 -1.16 17.16 -12.77
CA GLN A 61 -0.01 16.96 -11.91
C GLN A 61 -0.02 17.96 -10.75
N TYR A 62 0.35 17.48 -9.56
CA TYR A 62 0.55 18.25 -8.34
C TYR A 62 2.01 18.06 -7.92
N PRO A 63 2.93 18.97 -8.32
CA PRO A 63 4.35 18.86 -8.02
C PRO A 63 4.60 18.83 -6.51
N MET A 64 5.57 18.03 -6.09
CA MET A 64 5.99 18.03 -4.68
C MET A 64 6.64 19.39 -4.34
N PRO A 65 6.34 19.94 -3.14
CA PRO A 65 6.78 21.30 -2.78
C PRO A 65 8.24 21.38 -2.36
N SER A 66 8.98 20.30 -2.35
CA SER A 66 10.38 20.22 -1.94
C SER A 66 11.12 19.17 -2.75
N GLU A 67 12.35 19.48 -3.18
CA GLU A 67 13.25 18.55 -3.85
C GLU A 67 13.63 17.35 -2.96
N LYS A 68 13.59 17.50 -1.63
CA LYS A 68 13.80 16.41 -0.68
C LYS A 68 12.63 15.43 -0.63
N ALA A 69 11.49 15.78 -1.22
CA ALA A 69 10.26 14.98 -1.20
C ALA A 69 9.90 14.50 -2.61
N ASP A 70 10.87 14.19 -3.45
CA ASP A 70 10.70 13.90 -4.87
C ASP A 70 10.23 12.46 -5.18
N ASP A 71 10.11 11.59 -4.17
CA ASP A 71 9.74 10.18 -4.33
C ASP A 71 8.43 9.77 -3.60
N PRO A 72 7.27 10.39 -3.91
CA PRO A 72 6.00 9.97 -3.33
C PRO A 72 5.72 8.50 -3.67
N HIS A 73 5.30 7.70 -2.65
CA HIS A 73 5.33 6.24 -2.78
C HIS A 73 3.94 5.57 -2.70
N THR A 74 3.29 5.56 -1.56
CA THR A 74 1.96 4.95 -1.36
C THR A 74 0.95 6.01 -0.99
N ALA A 75 -0.27 5.94 -1.55
CA ALA A 75 -1.31 6.92 -1.31
C ALA A 75 -2.64 6.27 -0.89
N VAL A 76 -3.42 6.98 -0.06
CA VAL A 76 -4.75 6.59 0.40
C VAL A 76 -5.60 7.83 0.67
N PHE A 77 -6.91 7.76 0.38
CA PHE A 77 -7.86 8.82 0.73
C PHE A 77 -8.44 8.61 2.12
N ASP A 78 -8.59 9.69 2.88
CA ASP A 78 -9.44 9.69 4.06
C ASP A 78 -10.93 9.95 3.70
N ALA A 79 -11.79 9.88 4.72
CA ALA A 79 -13.23 10.10 4.54
C ALA A 79 -13.59 11.53 4.10
N ASN A 80 -12.72 12.50 4.34
CA ASN A 80 -12.88 13.90 3.95
C ASN A 80 -12.38 14.20 2.54
N GLY A 81 -11.83 13.20 1.86
CA GLY A 81 -11.27 13.31 0.51
C GLY A 81 -9.90 13.97 0.46
N ILE A 82 -9.15 13.95 1.57
CA ILE A 82 -7.74 14.33 1.61
C ILE A 82 -6.91 13.10 1.22
N LEU A 83 -5.99 13.28 0.29
CA LEU A 83 -5.07 12.24 -0.13
C LEU A 83 -3.83 12.26 0.76
N TRP A 84 -3.66 11.22 1.56
CA TRP A 84 -2.47 10.99 2.38
C TRP A 84 -1.48 10.12 1.60
N PHE A 85 -0.19 10.39 1.75
CA PHE A 85 0.85 9.63 1.05
C PHE A 85 2.17 9.60 1.82
N THR A 86 2.95 8.56 1.58
CA THR A 86 4.32 8.44 2.08
C THR A 86 5.30 8.94 1.04
N VAL A 87 6.44 9.48 1.49
CA VAL A 87 7.61 9.87 0.70
C VAL A 87 8.79 9.07 1.23
N GLN A 88 9.16 8.02 0.52
CA GLN A 88 10.04 6.98 1.07
C GLN A 88 11.45 7.47 1.30
N GLY A 89 12.16 7.89 0.27
CA GLY A 89 13.55 8.38 0.36
C GLY A 89 13.64 9.74 1.02
N GLY A 90 12.62 10.59 0.83
CA GLY A 90 12.51 11.87 1.51
C GLY A 90 12.20 11.79 3.00
N ASN A 91 11.91 10.60 3.53
CA ASN A 91 11.60 10.35 4.94
C ASN A 91 10.45 11.20 5.49
N MET A 92 9.38 11.35 4.70
CA MET A 92 8.24 12.22 5.03
C MET A 92 6.90 11.49 4.85
N VAL A 93 5.87 12.05 5.49
CA VAL A 93 4.46 11.77 5.18
C VAL A 93 3.81 13.07 4.75
N GLY A 94 2.99 13.01 3.70
CA GLY A 94 2.30 14.17 3.15
C GLY A 94 0.79 13.98 3.08
N ARG A 95 0.12 15.12 2.93
CA ARG A 95 -1.30 15.16 2.55
C ARG A 95 -1.51 16.19 1.44
N LEU A 96 -2.34 15.83 0.49
CA LEU A 96 -2.80 16.72 -0.59
C LEU A 96 -4.29 16.96 -0.43
N ASN A 97 -4.69 18.22 -0.45
CA ASN A 97 -6.10 18.59 -0.59
C ASN A 97 -6.46 18.71 -2.09
N PRO A 98 -7.26 17.80 -2.67
CA PRO A 98 -7.58 17.83 -4.09
C PRO A 98 -8.34 19.07 -4.56
N LYS A 99 -9.06 19.75 -3.65
CA LYS A 99 -9.84 20.95 -3.99
C LYS A 99 -8.97 22.19 -4.19
N THR A 100 -7.88 22.29 -3.42
CA THR A 100 -6.99 23.48 -3.43
C THR A 100 -5.66 23.20 -4.11
N GLY A 101 -5.28 21.93 -4.29
CA GLY A 101 -3.96 21.52 -4.75
C GLY A 101 -2.86 21.66 -3.70
N LYS A 102 -3.19 22.10 -2.47
CA LYS A 102 -2.20 22.30 -1.42
C LYS A 102 -1.66 20.99 -0.90
N ILE A 103 -0.33 20.88 -0.82
CA ILE A 103 0.40 19.79 -0.20
C ILE A 103 1.06 20.27 1.09
N ASP A 104 0.82 19.57 2.19
CA ASP A 104 1.53 19.71 3.45
C ASP A 104 2.40 18.47 3.68
N LEU A 105 3.64 18.66 4.16
CA LEU A 105 4.60 17.59 4.44
C LEU A 105 5.01 17.59 5.91
N ARG A 106 5.33 16.40 6.44
CA ARG A 106 5.88 16.22 7.78
C ARG A 106 7.03 15.21 7.73
N GLU A 107 8.20 15.60 8.20
CA GLU A 107 9.33 14.70 8.40
C GLU A 107 9.03 13.68 9.49
N VAL A 108 9.41 12.43 9.25
CA VAL A 108 9.35 11.36 10.25
C VAL A 108 10.51 11.54 11.22
N PRO A 109 10.25 11.50 12.55
CA PRO A 109 11.29 11.82 13.55
C PRO A 109 12.53 10.92 13.49
N ASN A 110 12.35 9.67 13.07
CA ASN A 110 13.43 8.71 12.95
C ASN A 110 14.12 8.85 11.60
N GLU A 111 15.40 9.15 11.59
CA GLU A 111 16.20 9.20 10.36
C GLU A 111 16.18 7.84 9.65
N SER A 112 16.08 7.84 8.34
CA SER A 112 16.01 6.63 7.51
C SER A 112 14.82 5.70 7.83
N ALA A 113 13.70 6.24 8.31
CA ALA A 113 12.49 5.44 8.56
C ALA A 113 11.92 4.81 7.29
N LEU A 114 12.16 5.38 6.11
CA LEU A 114 11.66 4.91 4.82
C LEU A 114 10.13 4.65 4.86
N PRO A 115 9.28 5.67 5.07
CA PRO A 115 7.83 5.51 5.16
C PRO A 115 7.30 4.81 3.91
N TYR A 116 6.54 3.71 4.09
CA TYR A 116 6.18 2.82 2.98
C TYR A 116 4.66 2.65 2.81
N GLY A 117 4.07 1.59 3.36
CA GLY A 117 2.63 1.39 3.35
C GLY A 117 1.92 2.40 4.25
N ILE A 118 0.74 2.88 3.84
CA ILE A 118 -0.11 3.78 4.62
C ILE A 118 -1.57 3.38 4.45
N GLN A 119 -2.35 3.42 5.55
CA GLN A 119 -3.79 3.20 5.58
C GLN A 119 -4.45 4.11 6.61
N ILE A 120 -5.76 4.28 6.51
CA ILE A 120 -6.57 5.11 7.41
C ILE A 120 -7.42 4.21 8.32
N ASN A 121 -7.40 4.44 9.62
CA ASN A 121 -8.26 3.71 10.56
C ASN A 121 -9.69 4.28 10.60
N SER A 122 -10.59 3.66 11.38
CA SER A 122 -12.00 4.08 11.49
C SER A 122 -12.17 5.50 12.04
N LYS A 123 -11.18 6.01 12.76
CA LYS A 123 -11.16 7.37 13.35
C LYS A 123 -10.55 8.43 12.41
N GLY A 124 -10.23 8.05 11.18
CA GLY A 124 -9.62 8.95 10.20
C GLY A 124 -8.14 9.24 10.43
N VAL A 125 -7.45 8.43 11.24
CA VAL A 125 -6.03 8.59 11.56
C VAL A 125 -5.21 7.77 10.57
N PRO A 126 -4.28 8.39 9.80
CA PRO A 126 -3.35 7.66 8.96
C PRO A 126 -2.32 6.91 9.81
N ILE A 127 -2.09 5.64 9.45
CA ILE A 127 -1.09 4.75 10.06
C ILE A 127 -0.18 4.27 8.94
N PHE A 128 1.13 4.28 9.17
CA PHE A 128 2.13 3.92 8.15
C PHE A 128 3.26 3.04 8.70
N CYS A 129 3.87 2.30 7.79
CA CYS A 129 5.04 1.46 8.08
C CYS A 129 6.31 2.29 7.93
N GLU A 130 7.28 2.07 8.82
CA GLU A 130 8.65 2.55 8.71
C GLU A 130 9.55 1.38 8.29
N LEU A 131 9.64 1.14 6.98
CA LEU A 131 10.36 -0.02 6.41
C LEU A 131 11.85 -0.05 6.79
N GLY A 132 12.48 1.11 6.98
CA GLY A 132 13.88 1.24 7.34
C GLY A 132 14.17 0.93 8.82
N THR A 133 13.15 0.87 9.65
CA THR A 133 13.24 0.67 11.09
C THR A 133 12.33 -0.46 11.57
N ASN A 134 12.36 -0.75 12.85
CA ASN A 134 11.41 -1.66 13.50
C ASN A 134 10.24 -0.88 14.12
N LYS A 135 9.63 0.02 13.36
CA LYS A 135 8.51 0.84 13.85
C LYS A 135 7.36 0.92 12.86
N MET A 136 6.22 1.22 13.38
CA MET A 136 5.09 1.80 12.67
C MET A 136 4.78 3.16 13.30
N ALA A 137 4.06 4.01 12.59
CA ALA A 137 3.66 5.29 13.14
C ALA A 137 2.24 5.68 12.71
N SER A 138 1.65 6.59 13.47
CA SER A 138 0.43 7.30 13.11
C SER A 138 0.70 8.79 13.02
N ILE A 139 -0.09 9.49 12.20
CA ILE A 139 -0.02 10.95 12.07
C ILE A 139 -1.37 11.57 12.41
N ASN A 140 -1.39 12.54 13.32
CA ASN A 140 -2.61 13.26 13.67
C ASN A 140 -3.07 14.09 12.46
N PRO A 141 -4.31 13.90 11.95
CA PRO A 141 -4.76 14.55 10.73
C PRO A 141 -4.97 16.07 10.87
N GLN A 142 -5.07 16.60 12.08
CA GLN A 142 -5.22 18.05 12.32
C GLN A 142 -3.87 18.74 12.52
N THR A 143 -3.02 18.18 13.39
CA THR A 143 -1.77 18.82 13.83
C THR A 143 -0.55 18.36 13.05
N MET A 144 -0.64 17.27 12.28
CA MET A 144 0.48 16.58 11.63
C MET A 144 1.53 16.03 12.63
N ALA A 145 1.19 15.89 13.91
CA ALA A 145 2.07 15.28 14.90
C ALA A 145 2.15 13.76 14.66
N ILE A 146 3.36 13.21 14.70
CA ILE A 146 3.62 11.78 14.49
C ILE A 146 3.82 11.10 15.85
N THR A 147 3.21 9.92 15.99
CA THR A 147 3.40 9.01 17.14
C THR A 147 3.94 7.70 16.62
N GLU A 148 5.10 7.26 17.12
CA GLU A 148 5.76 6.02 16.73
C GLU A 148 5.40 4.86 17.67
N TYR A 149 5.30 3.65 17.13
CA TYR A 149 5.05 2.39 17.82
C TYR A 149 6.21 1.44 17.55
N LYS A 150 6.94 1.07 18.61
CA LYS A 150 8.08 0.16 18.51
C LYS A 150 7.60 -1.29 18.31
N LEU A 151 8.19 -1.96 17.33
CA LEU A 151 8.02 -3.39 17.06
C LEU A 151 9.26 -4.16 17.55
N PRO A 152 9.23 -5.50 17.60
CA PRO A 152 10.43 -6.30 17.86
C PRO A 152 11.59 -5.98 16.92
N GLU A 153 12.83 -6.10 17.38
CA GLU A 153 14.04 -5.62 16.67
C GLU A 153 14.24 -6.21 15.27
N SER A 154 13.84 -7.46 15.04
CA SER A 154 13.98 -8.13 13.73
C SER A 154 12.98 -7.67 12.69
N VAL A 155 11.86 -7.07 13.11
CA VAL A 155 10.72 -6.72 12.25
C VAL A 155 11.05 -5.54 11.35
N ARG A 156 10.61 -5.63 10.09
CA ARG A 156 10.63 -4.52 9.12
C ARG A 156 9.26 -4.47 8.44
N PRO A 157 8.32 -3.66 8.96
CA PRO A 157 6.96 -3.59 8.45
C PRO A 157 6.99 -2.94 7.07
N ARG A 158 6.28 -3.54 6.10
CA ARG A 158 6.30 -3.04 4.73
C ARG A 158 4.95 -2.52 4.26
N ARG A 159 3.91 -3.34 4.36
CA ARG A 159 2.54 -2.93 4.04
C ARG A 159 1.60 -3.29 5.16
N LEU A 160 0.44 -2.64 5.18
CA LEU A 160 -0.55 -2.85 6.22
C LEU A 160 -1.97 -2.84 5.65
N ALA A 161 -2.86 -3.49 6.39
CA ALA A 161 -4.31 -3.40 6.24
C ALA A 161 -4.91 -3.25 7.64
N ILE A 162 -6.07 -2.62 7.77
CA ILE A 162 -6.70 -2.32 9.05
C ILE A 162 -8.09 -2.93 9.05
N THR A 163 -8.42 -3.67 10.10
CA THR A 163 -9.75 -4.26 10.30
C THR A 163 -10.77 -3.21 10.76
N ALA A 164 -12.05 -3.54 10.70
CA ALA A 164 -13.13 -2.65 11.14
C ALA A 164 -13.07 -2.29 12.63
N ASP A 165 -12.42 -3.12 13.45
CA ASP A 165 -12.16 -2.90 14.88
C ASP A 165 -10.78 -2.26 15.15
N ASP A 166 -10.18 -1.66 14.13
CA ASP A 166 -8.93 -0.89 14.19
C ASP A 166 -7.68 -1.70 14.58
N ILE A 167 -7.68 -3.01 14.39
CA ILE A 167 -6.45 -3.80 14.49
C ILE A 167 -5.66 -3.65 13.18
N VAL A 168 -4.43 -3.21 13.31
CA VAL A 168 -3.52 -3.08 12.18
C VAL A 168 -2.83 -4.41 11.92
N TYR A 169 -3.03 -5.00 10.75
CA TYR A 169 -2.24 -6.12 10.25
C TYR A 169 -1.13 -5.59 9.36
N PHE A 170 0.09 -6.08 9.53
CA PHE A 170 1.23 -5.67 8.71
C PHE A 170 2.07 -6.88 8.26
N THR A 171 2.69 -6.74 7.09
CA THR A 171 3.65 -7.73 6.58
C THR A 171 5.05 -7.39 7.05
N ASP A 172 5.69 -8.33 7.78
CA ASP A 172 7.10 -8.24 8.13
C ASP A 172 7.94 -8.86 7.01
N PHE A 173 8.41 -8.02 6.13
CA PHE A 173 9.15 -8.43 4.94
C PHE A 173 10.50 -9.10 5.26
N LYS A 174 11.14 -8.74 6.37
CA LYS A 174 12.49 -9.19 6.68
C LYS A 174 12.53 -10.53 7.39
N SER A 175 11.66 -10.75 8.36
CA SER A 175 11.70 -11.96 9.20
C SER A 175 10.52 -12.92 9.01
N GLY A 176 9.71 -12.69 7.94
CA GLY A 176 8.72 -13.67 7.48
C GLY A 176 7.54 -13.86 8.43
N HIS A 177 6.91 -12.75 8.89
CA HIS A 177 5.74 -12.81 9.74
C HIS A 177 4.56 -12.00 9.16
N LEU A 178 3.36 -12.41 9.53
CA LEU A 178 2.21 -11.52 9.63
C LEU A 178 2.21 -10.94 11.04
N GLY A 179 2.24 -9.62 11.17
CA GLY A 179 2.18 -8.95 12.46
C GLY A 179 0.86 -8.27 12.71
N THR A 180 0.50 -8.04 13.98
CA THR A 180 -0.59 -7.16 14.39
C THR A 180 -0.08 -6.07 15.31
N LEU A 181 -0.71 -4.89 15.24
CA LEU A 181 -0.51 -3.78 16.16
C LEU A 181 -1.87 -3.20 16.55
N ASN A 182 -2.12 -3.12 17.85
CA ASN A 182 -3.20 -2.32 18.40
C ASN A 182 -2.64 -0.95 18.78
N THR A 183 -3.00 0.09 18.03
CA THR A 183 -2.45 1.45 18.24
C THR A 183 -2.93 2.13 19.52
N THR A 184 -3.98 1.62 20.17
CA THR A 184 -4.48 2.14 21.44
C THR A 184 -3.67 1.60 22.63
N THR A 185 -3.32 0.31 22.60
CA THR A 185 -2.61 -0.35 23.72
C THR A 185 -1.11 -0.51 23.48
N GLY A 186 -0.66 -0.37 22.22
CA GLY A 186 0.70 -0.67 21.79
C GLY A 186 0.98 -2.19 21.69
N ALA A 187 -0.02 -3.05 21.88
CA ALA A 187 0.17 -4.50 21.86
C ALA A 187 0.52 -4.97 20.43
N VAL A 188 1.55 -5.80 20.33
CA VAL A 188 2.06 -6.40 19.09
C VAL A 188 2.02 -7.92 19.21
N ARG A 189 1.57 -8.60 18.14
CA ARG A 189 1.68 -10.06 17.99
C ARG A 189 2.30 -10.37 16.64
N LEU A 190 3.08 -11.45 16.58
CA LEU A 190 3.70 -11.94 15.34
C LEU A 190 3.26 -13.38 15.11
N TYR A 191 2.88 -13.68 13.88
CA TYR A 191 2.49 -15.01 13.42
C TYR A 191 3.49 -15.43 12.33
N PRO A 192 4.27 -16.50 12.54
CA PRO A 192 5.19 -16.99 11.51
C PRO A 192 4.43 -17.31 10.22
N SER A 193 4.90 -16.75 9.12
CA SER A 193 4.32 -17.00 7.79
C SER A 193 4.54 -18.44 7.36
N PRO A 194 3.56 -19.11 6.71
CA PRO A 194 3.70 -20.52 6.29
C PRO A 194 4.89 -20.79 5.37
N GLY A 195 5.37 -19.80 4.64
CA GLY A 195 6.57 -19.91 3.80
C GLY A 195 7.90 -19.78 4.57
N GLY A 196 7.85 -19.54 5.90
CA GLY A 196 9.03 -19.40 6.76
C GLY A 196 9.66 -18.02 6.74
N ALA A 197 10.84 -17.90 7.38
CA ALA A 197 11.52 -16.61 7.60
C ALA A 197 11.88 -15.87 6.30
N GLU A 198 12.21 -16.61 5.24
CA GLU A 198 12.60 -16.04 3.94
C GLU A 198 11.41 -15.84 2.99
N SER A 199 10.17 -15.95 3.49
CA SER A 199 8.97 -15.85 2.65
C SER A 199 8.70 -14.44 2.12
N ASN A 200 9.31 -13.41 2.71
CA ASN A 200 9.15 -12.00 2.35
C ASN A 200 7.67 -11.60 2.15
N PRO A 201 6.83 -11.62 3.19
CA PRO A 201 5.45 -11.16 3.14
C PRO A 201 5.37 -9.72 2.62
N TYR A 202 4.45 -9.45 1.64
CA TYR A 202 4.45 -8.14 0.98
C TYR A 202 3.06 -7.53 0.80
N GLY A 203 2.41 -7.74 -0.36
CA GLY A 203 1.07 -7.21 -0.60
C GLY A 203 0.10 -7.76 0.43
N ILE A 204 -0.77 -6.92 0.98
CA ILE A 204 -1.76 -7.30 1.99
C ILE A 204 -3.10 -6.60 1.73
N THR A 205 -4.20 -7.29 1.99
CA THR A 205 -5.56 -6.75 1.94
C THR A 205 -6.47 -7.51 2.91
N ILE A 206 -7.67 -6.98 3.17
CA ILE A 206 -8.70 -7.63 3.97
C ILE A 206 -9.95 -7.73 3.12
N THR A 207 -10.57 -8.91 3.06
CA THR A 207 -11.84 -9.15 2.38
C THR A 207 -13.03 -8.78 3.27
N PRO A 208 -14.25 -8.56 2.70
CA PRO A 208 -15.43 -8.15 3.48
C PRO A 208 -15.83 -9.10 4.60
N ASP A 209 -15.47 -10.37 4.51
CA ASP A 209 -15.66 -11.39 5.55
C ASP A 209 -14.65 -11.31 6.71
N GLY A 210 -13.70 -10.36 6.63
CA GLY A 210 -12.68 -10.09 7.64
C GLY A 210 -11.43 -10.96 7.53
N MET A 211 -11.29 -11.79 6.49
CA MET A 211 -10.07 -12.57 6.26
C MET A 211 -8.93 -11.65 5.82
N VAL A 212 -7.74 -11.87 6.37
CA VAL A 212 -6.52 -11.15 6.00
C VAL A 212 -5.78 -11.96 4.93
N TRP A 213 -5.48 -11.31 3.82
CA TRP A 213 -4.78 -11.92 2.69
C TRP A 213 -3.47 -11.20 2.43
N TYR A 214 -2.41 -11.97 2.18
CA TYR A 214 -1.12 -11.39 1.81
C TYR A 214 -0.33 -12.30 0.87
N SER A 215 0.65 -11.73 0.21
CA SER A 215 1.56 -12.45 -0.68
C SER A 215 2.86 -12.83 0.05
N GLU A 216 3.39 -14.01 -0.25
CA GLU A 216 4.78 -14.37 0.07
C GLU A 216 5.60 -14.28 -1.22
N SER A 217 6.46 -13.28 -1.31
CA SER A 217 7.21 -12.95 -2.53
C SER A 217 8.64 -13.53 -2.55
N GLY A 218 9.12 -14.09 -1.43
CA GLY A 218 10.42 -14.75 -1.31
C GLY A 218 10.42 -16.21 -1.72
N VAL A 219 9.26 -16.87 -1.75
CA VAL A 219 9.11 -18.27 -2.14
C VAL A 219 8.89 -18.41 -3.66
N LYS A 220 9.22 -19.58 -4.22
CA LYS A 220 9.05 -19.88 -5.65
C LYS A 220 8.27 -21.19 -5.85
N PRO A 221 7.11 -21.17 -6.54
CA PRO A 221 6.38 -19.97 -6.99
C PRO A 221 5.96 -19.09 -5.82
N ASN A 222 5.71 -17.80 -6.07
CA ASN A 222 5.10 -16.94 -5.04
C ASN A 222 3.74 -17.51 -4.61
N THR A 223 3.35 -17.26 -3.39
CA THR A 223 2.11 -17.77 -2.81
C THR A 223 1.21 -16.63 -2.35
N ILE A 224 -0.07 -16.95 -2.26
CA ILE A 224 -1.07 -16.17 -1.54
C ILE A 224 -1.41 -16.92 -0.26
N VAL A 225 -1.43 -16.20 0.83
CA VAL A 225 -1.78 -16.69 2.15
C VAL A 225 -3.04 -16.00 2.61
N GLN A 226 -3.97 -16.78 3.14
CA GLN A 226 -5.14 -16.31 3.87
C GLN A 226 -4.92 -16.60 5.35
N PHE A 227 -5.23 -15.64 6.19
CA PHE A 227 -5.24 -15.77 7.65
C PHE A 227 -6.64 -15.47 8.17
N ASP A 228 -7.18 -16.38 8.98
CA ASP A 228 -8.43 -16.18 9.70
C ASP A 228 -8.14 -15.58 11.09
N PRO A 229 -8.50 -14.32 11.36
CA PRO A 229 -8.25 -13.67 12.65
C PRO A 229 -8.95 -14.35 13.84
N LYS A 230 -10.05 -15.08 13.60
CA LYS A 230 -10.83 -15.72 14.68
C LYS A 230 -10.20 -17.04 15.14
N SER A 231 -9.79 -17.87 14.19
CA SER A 231 -9.18 -19.16 14.49
C SER A 231 -7.66 -19.13 14.53
N GLU A 232 -7.06 -18.02 14.11
CA GLU A 232 -5.61 -17.81 13.94
C GLU A 232 -4.96 -18.87 13.03
N LYS A 233 -5.72 -19.38 12.05
CA LYS A 233 -5.25 -20.39 11.09
C LYS A 233 -4.89 -19.78 9.76
N PHE A 234 -3.89 -20.37 9.14
CA PHE A 234 -3.44 -20.04 7.79
C PHE A 234 -3.95 -21.08 6.78
N SER A 235 -4.27 -20.59 5.58
CA SER A 235 -4.31 -21.38 4.36
C SER A 235 -3.41 -20.74 3.30
N ARG A 236 -2.89 -21.54 2.36
CA ARG A 236 -1.88 -21.08 1.41
C ARG A 236 -2.09 -21.73 0.06
N ALA A 237 -1.92 -20.97 -1.02
CA ALA A 237 -1.96 -21.46 -2.39
C ALA A 237 -0.84 -20.86 -3.24
N ASN A 238 -0.32 -21.64 -4.18
CA ASN A 238 0.64 -21.15 -5.16
C ASN A 238 -0.04 -20.22 -6.18
N ILE A 239 0.65 -19.18 -6.61
CA ILE A 239 0.21 -18.37 -7.74
C ILE A 239 0.61 -19.11 -9.03
N PRO A 240 -0.36 -19.53 -9.88
CA PRO A 240 -0.06 -20.39 -11.05
C PRO A 240 0.93 -19.77 -12.03
N SER A 241 0.94 -18.43 -12.16
CA SER A 241 1.88 -17.72 -13.03
C SER A 241 3.29 -17.54 -12.41
N GLY A 242 3.53 -18.03 -11.19
CA GLY A 242 4.75 -17.78 -10.43
C GLY A 242 4.74 -16.47 -9.66
N GLY A 243 3.82 -15.54 -9.95
CA GLY A 243 3.64 -14.25 -9.26
C GLY A 243 4.72 -13.18 -9.57
N GLY A 244 5.96 -13.57 -9.73
CA GLY A 244 7.10 -12.66 -9.86
C GLY A 244 7.39 -11.95 -8.55
N VAL A 245 6.73 -10.83 -8.28
CA VAL A 245 6.61 -10.19 -6.95
C VAL A 245 5.25 -9.53 -6.88
N VAL A 246 4.41 -9.97 -5.95
CA VAL A 246 3.08 -9.35 -5.73
C VAL A 246 3.22 -8.23 -4.70
N ARG A 247 3.31 -7.00 -5.18
CA ARG A 247 3.52 -5.80 -4.34
C ARG A 247 2.23 -5.19 -3.83
N ASN A 248 1.16 -5.32 -4.59
CA ASN A 248 -0.15 -4.75 -4.29
C ASN A 248 -1.26 -5.78 -4.51
N MET A 249 -2.24 -5.73 -3.63
CA MET A 249 -3.46 -6.52 -3.66
C MET A 249 -4.63 -5.61 -3.31
N VAL A 250 -5.78 -5.83 -3.95
CA VAL A 250 -7.01 -5.08 -3.66
C VAL A 250 -8.17 -6.05 -3.57
N ALA A 251 -8.84 -6.08 -2.43
CA ALA A 251 -10.11 -6.77 -2.26
C ALA A 251 -11.25 -5.89 -2.77
N THR A 252 -12.21 -6.49 -3.44
CA THR A 252 -13.43 -5.84 -3.92
C THR A 252 -14.61 -6.16 -3.00
N PRO A 253 -15.71 -5.37 -3.03
CA PRO A 253 -16.88 -5.60 -2.16
C PRO A 253 -17.55 -6.97 -2.34
N ASP A 254 -17.38 -7.61 -3.50
CA ASP A 254 -17.86 -8.96 -3.80
C ASP A 254 -16.89 -10.07 -3.37
N GLY A 255 -15.82 -9.74 -2.68
CA GLY A 255 -14.86 -10.67 -2.08
C GLY A 255 -13.74 -11.14 -3.02
N HIS A 256 -13.71 -10.70 -4.29
CA HIS A 256 -12.58 -10.98 -5.16
C HIS A 256 -11.34 -10.19 -4.74
N ILE A 257 -10.15 -10.76 -5.01
CA ILE A 257 -8.88 -10.06 -4.76
C ILE A 257 -8.11 -10.00 -6.08
N TYR A 258 -7.80 -8.78 -6.50
CA TYR A 258 -6.93 -8.54 -7.65
C TYR A 258 -5.48 -8.37 -7.18
N ILE A 259 -4.55 -9.02 -7.88
CA ILE A 259 -3.13 -9.01 -7.58
C ILE A 259 -2.31 -8.55 -8.79
N ALA A 260 -1.34 -7.69 -8.55
CA ALA A 260 -0.39 -7.25 -9.57
C ALA A 260 0.85 -8.15 -9.52
N CYS A 261 0.97 -9.08 -10.47
CA CYS A 261 2.08 -10.01 -10.59
C CYS A 261 3.24 -9.37 -11.39
N SER A 262 3.97 -8.44 -10.74
CA SER A 262 5.08 -7.74 -11.37
C SER A 262 6.26 -8.69 -11.61
N GLY A 263 6.92 -8.64 -12.74
CA GLY A 263 8.00 -9.56 -13.11
C GLY A 263 7.54 -10.76 -13.95
N VAL A 264 6.21 -10.94 -14.10
CA VAL A 264 5.61 -11.89 -15.06
C VAL A 264 4.53 -11.23 -15.92
N ASP A 265 4.41 -9.90 -15.85
CA ASP A 265 3.51 -9.05 -16.64
C ASP A 265 2.04 -9.52 -16.67
N LYS A 266 1.53 -9.89 -15.48
CA LYS A 266 0.17 -10.42 -15.32
C LYS A 266 -0.59 -9.73 -14.21
N VAL A 267 -1.89 -9.68 -14.37
CA VAL A 267 -2.86 -9.42 -13.30
C VAL A 267 -3.54 -10.75 -12.98
N GLY A 268 -3.62 -11.09 -11.70
CA GLY A 268 -4.34 -12.27 -11.22
C GLY A 268 -5.62 -11.86 -10.48
N VAL A 269 -6.59 -12.78 -10.46
CA VAL A 269 -7.79 -12.66 -9.61
C VAL A 269 -7.89 -13.91 -8.73
N ILE A 270 -8.20 -13.70 -7.47
CA ILE A 270 -8.53 -14.75 -6.50
C ILE A 270 -10.01 -14.61 -6.23
N SER A 271 -10.73 -15.71 -6.43
CA SER A 271 -12.16 -15.81 -6.10
C SER A 271 -12.28 -16.72 -4.88
N PRO A 272 -12.53 -16.17 -3.69
CA PRO A 272 -12.81 -16.99 -2.51
C PRO A 272 -14.03 -17.89 -2.78
N LYS A 273 -13.98 -19.10 -2.27
CA LYS A 273 -15.09 -20.07 -2.40
C LYS A 273 -16.18 -19.75 -1.41
#